data_3eaaccf4a09dafa5ad674a1ed1485bef
#
_entry.id   3eaaccf4a09dafa5ad674a1ed1485bef
#
_cell.length_a   1.000
_cell.length_b   1.000
_cell.length_c   1.000
_cell.angle_alpha   90.00
_cell.angle_beta   90.00
_cell.angle_gamma   90.00
#
_symmetry.space_group_name_H-M   'P 1'
#
loop_
_entity.id
_entity.type
_entity.pdbx_description
1 polymer ?
#
loop_
_entity_poly.entity_id
_entity_poly.type
_entity_poly.pdbx_seq_one_letter_code
_entity_poly.pdbx_strand_id
1 'polypeptide(L)'
;MDFENLMIEKDISLFHDDALIIVDMQNDFIPGGSLPVEGGDEIVEGINSIAEIFTKSYASIVLTQDWHPKEHLSFASNHPGMRPGDEYQTEAIGPVLWSDHCVQNTNGSEFHEDLKKEYAHAIIRKGYHPEIDSYSGFIEYDKKSETGLAGYLKSLNVKRIFICGLALDYCCFATAMDGVDFGFKVYFIVDLTKGIDIPSGNISNALESMVNKGIIFVMKKSFE
;
A
#
# COMPACT_ATOMS: atom_id res chain seq x y z
N MET A 1 -14.03 13.67 -0.36
CA MET A 1 -14.09 13.81 1.14
C MET A 1 -12.73 14.29 1.62
N ASP A 2 -12.68 15.25 2.53
CA ASP A 2 -11.40 15.76 3.05
C ASP A 2 -11.05 15.05 4.37
N PHE A 3 -9.76 14.97 4.70
CA PHE A 3 -9.27 14.35 5.94
C PHE A 3 -9.96 14.86 7.20
N GLU A 4 -10.31 16.17 7.23
CA GLU A 4 -10.97 16.82 8.37
C GLU A 4 -12.39 16.27 8.65
N ASN A 5 -13.02 15.64 7.67
CA ASN A 5 -14.37 15.09 7.77
C ASN A 5 -14.40 13.59 8.10
N LEU A 6 -13.22 12.96 8.26
CA LEU A 6 -13.14 11.54 8.61
C LEU A 6 -13.46 11.33 10.10
N MET A 7 -14.28 10.33 10.39
CA MET A 7 -14.48 9.86 11.75
C MET A 7 -13.28 9.01 12.17
N ILE A 8 -12.45 9.53 13.07
CA ILE A 8 -11.25 8.87 13.57
C ILE A 8 -11.60 8.09 14.84
N GLU A 9 -11.40 6.78 14.81
CA GLU A 9 -11.48 5.92 16.00
C GLU A 9 -10.25 6.14 16.89
N LYS A 10 -10.48 6.25 18.20
CA LYS A 10 -9.45 6.55 19.22
C LYS A 10 -9.30 5.36 20.16
N ASP A 11 -8.26 5.40 20.99
CA ASP A 11 -8.02 4.43 22.08
C ASP A 11 -7.95 2.98 21.58
N ILE A 12 -7.12 2.75 20.54
CA ILE A 12 -6.93 1.44 19.92
C ILE A 12 -6.01 0.58 20.81
N SER A 13 -6.57 -0.49 21.37
CA SER A 13 -5.78 -1.55 21.97
C SER A 13 -5.38 -2.60 20.92
N LEU A 14 -4.10 -2.96 20.88
CA LEU A 14 -3.58 -4.00 19.99
C LEU A 14 -3.56 -5.38 20.65
N PHE A 15 -3.71 -6.40 19.83
CA PHE A 15 -3.69 -7.82 20.23
C PHE A 15 -2.73 -8.60 19.33
N HIS A 16 -2.33 -9.79 19.78
CA HIS A 16 -1.41 -10.67 19.04
C HIS A 16 -1.99 -11.20 17.70
N ASP A 17 -3.32 -11.13 17.51
CA ASP A 17 -4.04 -11.48 16.28
C ASP A 17 -4.33 -10.25 15.39
N ASP A 18 -3.60 -9.15 15.60
CA ASP A 18 -3.56 -7.99 14.71
C ASP A 18 -2.36 -8.09 13.76
N ALA A 19 -2.44 -7.37 12.64
CA ALA A 19 -1.30 -7.20 11.75
C ALA A 19 -1.19 -5.76 11.23
N LEU A 20 0.03 -5.22 11.19
CA LEU A 20 0.38 -3.99 10.48
C LEU A 20 0.84 -4.35 9.08
N ILE A 21 0.24 -3.73 8.07
CA ILE A 21 0.64 -3.83 6.66
C ILE A 21 1.25 -2.49 6.28
N ILE A 22 2.56 -2.46 6.08
CA ILE A 22 3.31 -1.30 5.62
C ILE A 22 3.46 -1.42 4.10
N VAL A 23 2.78 -0.56 3.38
CA VAL A 23 2.64 -0.66 1.92
C VAL A 23 3.73 0.14 1.22
N ASP A 24 4.54 -0.53 0.41
CA ASP A 24 5.42 -0.02 -0.64
C ASP A 24 6.29 1.19 -0.25
N MET A 25 6.91 1.17 0.94
CA MET A 25 7.83 2.23 1.38
C MET A 25 9.19 2.11 0.69
N GLN A 26 9.20 2.25 -0.66
CA GLN A 26 10.33 2.03 -1.56
C GLN A 26 10.89 3.34 -2.12
N ASN A 27 12.18 3.32 -2.52
CA ASN A 27 12.89 4.51 -2.96
C ASN A 27 12.27 5.21 -4.17
N ASP A 28 11.65 4.47 -5.10
CA ASP A 28 11.01 5.09 -6.26
C ASP A 28 9.74 5.86 -5.92
N PHE A 29 9.10 5.56 -4.78
CA PHE A 29 7.91 6.29 -4.30
C PHE A 29 8.24 7.44 -3.33
N ILE A 30 9.51 7.67 -3.04
CA ILE A 30 9.99 8.76 -2.19
C ILE A 30 10.43 9.95 -3.06
N PRO A 31 10.38 11.20 -2.56
CA PRO A 31 10.90 12.35 -3.31
C PRO A 31 12.31 12.12 -3.84
N GLY A 32 12.48 12.27 -5.15
CA GLY A 32 13.73 11.95 -5.89
C GLY A 32 13.74 10.58 -6.57
N GLY A 33 12.75 9.72 -6.31
CA GLY A 33 12.52 8.48 -7.04
C GLY A 33 11.84 8.68 -8.41
N SER A 34 11.56 7.59 -9.13
CA SER A 34 11.02 7.65 -10.50
C SER A 34 9.51 7.86 -10.57
N LEU A 35 8.79 7.58 -9.49
CA LEU A 35 7.34 7.81 -9.33
C LEU A 35 7.05 8.40 -7.93
N PRO A 36 7.54 9.62 -7.64
CA PRO A 36 7.55 10.13 -6.29
C PRO A 36 6.17 10.53 -5.79
N VAL A 37 5.88 10.18 -4.54
CA VAL A 37 4.74 10.68 -3.76
C VAL A 37 5.23 11.83 -2.89
N GLU A 38 4.63 13.00 -3.03
CA GLU A 38 5.03 14.20 -2.27
C GLU A 38 4.92 13.95 -0.75
N GLY A 39 6.01 14.22 -0.02
CA GLY A 39 6.09 13.99 1.42
C GLY A 39 6.06 12.50 1.83
N GLY A 40 6.32 11.57 0.90
CA GLY A 40 6.35 10.14 1.21
C GLY A 40 7.42 9.75 2.21
N ASP A 41 8.52 10.49 2.29
CA ASP A 41 9.59 10.33 3.27
C ASP A 41 9.21 10.82 4.68
N GLU A 42 8.33 11.80 4.79
CA GLU A 42 7.89 12.37 6.07
C GLU A 42 7.19 11.36 6.99
N ILE A 43 6.61 10.31 6.43
CA ILE A 43 5.88 9.30 7.22
C ILE A 43 6.76 8.17 7.77
N VAL A 44 8.01 8.04 7.32
CA VAL A 44 8.91 6.92 7.68
C VAL A 44 9.10 6.81 9.19
N GLU A 45 9.41 7.93 9.88
CA GLU A 45 9.60 7.93 11.34
C GLU A 45 8.31 7.54 12.08
N GLY A 46 7.17 8.03 11.60
CA GLY A 46 5.86 7.66 12.15
C GLY A 46 5.55 6.18 11.98
N ILE A 47 5.85 5.60 10.82
CA ILE A 47 5.71 4.17 10.52
C ILE A 47 6.62 3.34 11.43
N ASN A 48 7.88 3.74 11.61
CA ASN A 48 8.79 3.06 12.53
C ASN A 48 8.27 3.07 13.98
N SER A 49 7.70 4.20 14.40
CA SER A 49 7.13 4.32 15.74
C SER A 49 5.93 3.40 15.95
N ILE A 50 5.02 3.32 14.96
CA ILE A 50 3.85 2.43 15.04
C ILE A 50 4.29 0.95 14.97
N ALA A 51 5.27 0.61 14.13
CA ALA A 51 5.83 -0.73 14.05
C ALA A 51 6.40 -1.21 15.38
N GLU A 52 7.06 -0.32 16.13
CA GLU A 52 7.54 -0.64 17.49
C GLU A 52 6.39 -0.95 18.44
N ILE A 53 5.26 -0.23 18.37
CA ILE A 53 4.07 -0.48 19.21
C ILE A 53 3.47 -1.85 18.85
N PHE A 54 3.37 -2.19 17.56
CA PHE A 54 2.89 -3.52 17.13
C PHE A 54 3.82 -4.64 17.59
N THR A 55 5.13 -4.45 17.50
CA THR A 55 6.12 -5.43 18.02
C THR A 55 5.94 -5.68 19.51
N LYS A 56 5.75 -4.63 20.32
CA LYS A 56 5.52 -4.75 21.77
C LYS A 56 4.22 -5.48 22.10
N SER A 57 3.26 -5.46 21.20
CA SER A 57 1.96 -6.16 21.34
C SER A 57 1.98 -7.58 20.78
N TYR A 58 3.13 -8.06 20.31
CA TYR A 58 3.30 -9.34 19.62
C TYR A 58 2.43 -9.49 18.36
N ALA A 59 2.00 -8.40 17.79
CA ALA A 59 1.24 -8.35 16.55
C ALA A 59 2.17 -8.55 15.34
N SER A 60 1.62 -9.05 14.24
CA SER A 60 2.40 -9.30 13.03
C SER A 60 2.68 -8.03 12.26
N ILE A 61 3.83 -7.95 11.58
CA ILE A 61 4.18 -6.84 10.70
C ILE A 61 4.57 -7.41 9.33
N VAL A 62 3.95 -6.90 8.28
CA VAL A 62 4.20 -7.30 6.89
C VAL A 62 4.51 -6.06 6.06
N LEU A 63 5.55 -6.14 5.24
CA LEU A 63 5.83 -5.15 4.19
C LEU A 63 5.27 -5.66 2.87
N THR A 64 4.67 -4.79 2.07
CA THR A 64 4.50 -5.07 0.64
C THR A 64 5.62 -4.43 -0.16
N GLN A 65 5.93 -4.98 -1.31
CA GLN A 65 7.00 -4.51 -2.16
C GLN A 65 6.60 -4.66 -3.63
N ASP A 66 6.45 -3.54 -4.34
CA ASP A 66 6.38 -3.55 -5.80
C ASP A 66 7.69 -4.09 -6.38
N TRP A 67 7.57 -5.05 -7.30
CA TRP A 67 8.72 -5.79 -7.80
C TRP A 67 8.57 -6.09 -9.29
N HIS A 68 8.57 -5.03 -10.11
CA HIS A 68 8.27 -5.13 -11.54
C HIS A 68 9.47 -5.59 -12.36
N PRO A 69 9.29 -6.56 -13.28
CA PRO A 69 10.30 -6.82 -14.31
C PRO A 69 10.39 -5.60 -15.24
N LYS A 70 11.55 -5.40 -15.86
CA LYS A 70 11.80 -4.24 -16.73
C LYS A 70 10.82 -4.14 -17.91
N GLU A 71 10.36 -5.28 -18.41
CA GLU A 71 9.39 -5.42 -19.50
C GLU A 71 7.92 -5.34 -19.06
N HIS A 72 7.64 -4.89 -17.85
CA HIS A 72 6.29 -4.84 -17.31
C HIS A 72 5.37 -3.93 -18.15
N LEU A 73 4.19 -4.43 -18.54
CA LEU A 73 3.27 -3.74 -19.45
C LEU A 73 2.52 -2.55 -18.82
N SER A 74 2.64 -2.29 -17.53
CA SER A 74 2.16 -1.02 -16.96
C SER A 74 3.10 0.16 -17.23
N PHE A 75 4.31 -0.10 -17.73
CA PHE A 75 5.28 0.96 -18.01
C PHE A 75 5.08 1.56 -19.40
N ALA A 76 4.95 2.89 -19.47
CA ALA A 76 4.80 3.61 -20.73
C ALA A 76 5.98 3.39 -21.69
N SER A 77 7.18 3.14 -21.15
CA SER A 77 8.39 2.86 -21.93
C SER A 77 8.27 1.60 -22.80
N ASN A 78 7.40 0.66 -22.43
CA ASN A 78 7.15 -0.57 -23.17
C ASN A 78 6.05 -0.42 -24.24
N HIS A 79 5.48 0.79 -24.40
CA HIS A 79 4.44 1.10 -25.39
C HIS A 79 4.91 2.22 -26.34
N PRO A 80 5.23 1.91 -27.63
CA PRO A 80 5.72 2.91 -28.57
C PRO A 80 4.78 4.12 -28.71
N GLY A 81 5.29 5.31 -28.39
CA GLY A 81 4.57 6.58 -28.53
C GLY A 81 3.69 6.96 -27.33
N MET A 82 3.58 6.12 -26.32
CA MET A 82 2.84 6.39 -25.07
C MET A 82 3.75 7.11 -24.05
N ARG A 83 3.10 7.75 -23.07
CA ARG A 83 3.75 8.48 -21.98
C ARG A 83 3.15 8.09 -20.64
N PRO A 84 3.89 8.25 -19.53
CA PRO A 84 3.31 8.12 -18.20
C PRO A 84 2.09 9.04 -18.04
N GLY A 85 1.00 8.47 -17.48
CA GLY A 85 -0.30 9.15 -17.33
C GLY A 85 -1.26 8.96 -18.50
N ASP A 86 -0.83 8.42 -19.63
CA ASP A 86 -1.75 8.09 -20.72
C ASP A 86 -2.73 6.98 -20.29
N GLU A 87 -3.99 7.14 -20.66
CA GLU A 87 -5.02 6.16 -20.41
C GLU A 87 -4.70 4.85 -21.14
N TYR A 88 -4.69 3.75 -20.42
CA TYR A 88 -4.49 2.42 -20.97
C TYR A 88 -5.25 1.41 -20.12
N GLN A 89 -6.11 0.62 -20.73
CA GLN A 89 -6.97 -0.31 -20.00
C GLN A 89 -7.09 -1.64 -20.75
N THR A 90 -6.72 -2.71 -20.06
CA THR A 90 -7.00 -4.10 -20.43
C THR A 90 -7.69 -4.82 -19.26
N GLU A 91 -7.89 -6.14 -19.36
CA GLU A 91 -8.35 -6.94 -18.21
C GLU A 91 -7.34 -7.01 -17.06
N ALA A 92 -6.05 -6.81 -17.35
CA ALA A 92 -4.96 -7.03 -16.40
C ALA A 92 -4.00 -5.86 -16.22
N ILE A 93 -4.11 -4.78 -17.01
CA ILE A 93 -3.28 -3.58 -16.92
C ILE A 93 -4.17 -2.34 -16.94
N GLY A 94 -3.87 -1.35 -16.13
CA GLY A 94 -4.52 -0.04 -16.15
C GLY A 94 -4.84 0.52 -14.75
N PRO A 95 -5.53 1.66 -14.68
CA PRO A 95 -6.20 2.40 -15.76
C PRO A 95 -5.30 3.33 -16.58
N VAL A 96 -4.05 3.52 -16.17
CA VAL A 96 -3.06 4.39 -16.83
C VAL A 96 -1.72 3.69 -16.93
N LEU A 97 -0.87 4.18 -17.82
CA LEU A 97 0.54 3.76 -17.87
C LEU A 97 1.39 4.62 -16.92
N TRP A 98 2.38 3.98 -16.31
CA TRP A 98 3.28 4.59 -15.35
C TRP A 98 4.68 4.82 -15.92
N SER A 99 5.47 5.65 -15.26
CA SER A 99 6.92 5.65 -15.44
C SER A 99 7.49 4.33 -14.93
N ASP A 100 8.65 3.91 -15.45
CA ASP A 100 9.38 2.75 -14.93
C ASP A 100 9.71 3.00 -13.46
N HIS A 101 9.22 2.14 -12.58
CA HIS A 101 9.40 2.24 -11.14
C HIS A 101 9.54 0.85 -10.51
N CYS A 102 10.16 0.79 -9.36
CA CYS A 102 10.35 -0.43 -8.57
C CYS A 102 10.82 -1.63 -9.42
N VAL A 103 11.67 -1.34 -10.41
CA VAL A 103 12.23 -2.37 -11.29
C VAL A 103 13.10 -3.32 -10.47
N GLN A 104 12.89 -4.60 -10.63
CA GLN A 104 13.58 -5.67 -9.91
C GLN A 104 15.09 -5.47 -9.85
N ASN A 105 15.67 -5.64 -8.65
CA ASN A 105 17.11 -5.53 -8.39
C ASN A 105 17.71 -4.14 -8.66
N THR A 106 16.91 -3.07 -8.72
CA THR A 106 17.39 -1.69 -8.76
C THR A 106 17.29 -1.05 -7.38
N ASN A 107 18.01 0.07 -7.19
CA ASN A 107 17.88 0.86 -5.96
C ASN A 107 16.45 1.37 -5.75
N GLY A 108 15.73 1.68 -6.85
CA GLY A 108 14.35 2.16 -6.80
C GLY A 108 13.39 1.16 -6.15
N SER A 109 13.61 -0.14 -6.37
CA SER A 109 12.80 -1.20 -5.77
C SER A 109 13.14 -1.53 -4.31
N GLU A 110 14.25 -1.01 -3.78
CA GLU A 110 14.62 -1.22 -2.38
C GLU A 110 13.76 -0.34 -1.46
N PHE A 111 13.56 -0.81 -0.22
CA PHE A 111 12.89 -0.02 0.81
C PHE A 111 13.74 1.20 1.22
N HIS A 112 13.07 2.27 1.65
CA HIS A 112 13.70 3.45 2.20
C HIS A 112 14.72 3.05 3.29
N GLU A 113 15.91 3.69 3.27
CA GLU A 113 17.03 3.30 4.14
C GLU A 113 16.71 3.44 5.63
N ASP A 114 15.92 4.44 6.01
CA ASP A 114 15.49 4.67 7.38
C ASP A 114 14.30 3.82 7.83
N LEU A 115 13.68 3.05 6.94
CA LEU A 115 12.62 2.13 7.33
C LEU A 115 13.19 0.96 8.13
N LYS A 116 12.73 0.78 9.36
CA LYS A 116 13.12 -0.33 10.24
C LYS A 116 12.50 -1.66 9.81
N LYS A 117 12.93 -2.14 8.65
CA LYS A 117 12.44 -3.38 8.03
C LYS A 117 12.73 -4.65 8.86
N GLU A 118 13.63 -4.58 9.82
CA GLU A 118 13.88 -5.66 10.79
C GLU A 118 12.70 -5.99 11.68
N TYR A 119 11.70 -5.12 11.80
CA TYR A 119 10.45 -5.44 12.48
C TYR A 119 9.52 -6.33 11.65
N ALA A 120 9.74 -6.43 10.35
CA ALA A 120 8.85 -7.19 9.47
C ALA A 120 9.02 -8.71 9.65
N HIS A 121 7.91 -9.41 9.77
CA HIS A 121 7.86 -10.87 9.81
C HIS A 121 7.77 -11.48 8.41
N ALA A 122 7.30 -10.72 7.42
CA ALA A 122 7.23 -11.13 6.03
C ALA A 122 7.34 -9.93 5.07
N ILE A 123 7.83 -10.19 3.87
CA ILE A 123 7.77 -9.26 2.73
C ILE A 123 6.96 -9.95 1.64
N ILE A 124 5.89 -9.30 1.20
CA ILE A 124 5.03 -9.79 0.11
C ILE A 124 5.33 -8.96 -1.13
N ARG A 125 5.93 -9.59 -2.12
CA ARG A 125 6.17 -8.98 -3.42
C ARG A 125 4.94 -9.07 -4.29
N LYS A 126 4.65 -8.00 -5.02
CA LYS A 126 3.55 -7.90 -5.97
C LYS A 126 4.02 -7.28 -7.29
N GLY A 127 3.23 -7.39 -8.37
CA GLY A 127 3.58 -6.83 -9.66
C GLY A 127 4.79 -7.50 -10.35
N TYR A 128 5.11 -8.73 -9.99
CA TYR A 128 6.25 -9.43 -10.60
C TYR A 128 5.91 -10.12 -11.92
N HIS A 129 4.64 -10.18 -12.27
CA HIS A 129 4.21 -10.75 -13.55
C HIS A 129 4.16 -9.65 -14.62
N PRO A 130 4.88 -9.78 -15.75
CA PRO A 130 5.04 -8.67 -16.70
C PRO A 130 3.74 -8.18 -17.35
N GLU A 131 2.71 -9.03 -17.40
CA GLU A 131 1.44 -8.76 -18.09
C GLU A 131 0.28 -8.44 -17.13
N ILE A 132 0.52 -8.38 -15.81
CA ILE A 132 -0.51 -8.15 -14.79
C ILE A 132 -0.07 -7.02 -13.88
N ASP A 133 -0.84 -5.93 -13.86
CA ASP A 133 -0.62 -4.79 -12.99
C ASP A 133 -0.93 -5.12 -11.52
N SER A 134 -0.44 -4.34 -10.61
CA SER A 134 -0.54 -4.61 -9.19
C SER A 134 -0.68 -3.35 -8.35
N TYR A 135 -1.73 -3.31 -7.58
CA TYR A 135 -1.93 -2.26 -6.57
C TYR A 135 -2.11 -2.88 -5.18
N SER A 136 -3.00 -3.86 -5.06
CA SER A 136 -3.32 -4.49 -3.79
C SER A 136 -2.22 -5.43 -3.31
N GLY A 137 -1.94 -5.38 -2.00
CA GLY A 137 -1.10 -6.39 -1.34
C GLY A 137 -1.74 -7.79 -1.29
N PHE A 138 -3.03 -7.95 -1.64
CA PHE A 138 -3.75 -9.21 -1.56
C PHE A 138 -3.92 -9.94 -2.88
N ILE A 139 -4.26 -9.20 -3.93
CA ILE A 139 -4.59 -9.77 -5.24
C ILE A 139 -4.19 -8.78 -6.35
N GLU A 140 -3.69 -9.31 -7.45
CA GLU A 140 -3.26 -8.52 -8.59
C GLU A 140 -4.45 -7.87 -9.33
N TYR A 141 -4.18 -7.00 -10.28
CA TYR A 141 -5.21 -6.22 -10.97
C TYR A 141 -6.22 -7.08 -11.75
N ASP A 142 -5.80 -8.27 -12.20
CA ASP A 142 -6.66 -9.26 -12.87
C ASP A 142 -7.76 -9.85 -11.98
N LYS A 143 -7.73 -9.56 -10.67
CA LYS A 143 -8.65 -10.08 -9.65
C LYS A 143 -8.73 -11.62 -9.59
N LYS A 144 -7.65 -12.31 -9.98
CA LYS A 144 -7.52 -13.76 -9.97
C LYS A 144 -6.22 -14.23 -9.30
N SER A 145 -5.14 -13.49 -9.51
CA SER A 145 -3.80 -13.85 -9.04
C SER A 145 -3.56 -13.32 -7.62
N GLU A 146 -3.65 -14.20 -6.62
CA GLU A 146 -3.39 -13.82 -5.23
C GLU A 146 -1.87 -13.72 -4.97
N THR A 147 -1.46 -12.73 -4.16
CA THR A 147 -0.07 -12.52 -3.75
C THR A 147 0.41 -13.51 -2.68
N GLY A 148 -0.52 -14.14 -1.98
CA GLY A 148 -0.28 -15.00 -0.83
C GLY A 148 -0.43 -14.30 0.53
N LEU A 149 -0.61 -12.97 0.58
CA LEU A 149 -0.79 -12.23 1.83
C LEU A 149 -1.97 -12.75 2.66
N ALA A 150 -3.13 -12.99 2.01
CA ALA A 150 -4.31 -13.50 2.70
C ALA A 150 -4.06 -14.85 3.36
N GLY A 151 -3.41 -15.77 2.66
CA GLY A 151 -3.03 -17.09 3.19
C GLY A 151 -2.08 -16.98 4.38
N TYR A 152 -1.07 -16.12 4.29
CA TYR A 152 -0.13 -15.84 5.37
C TYR A 152 -0.85 -15.31 6.62
N LEU A 153 -1.64 -14.27 6.50
CA LEU A 153 -2.36 -13.67 7.63
C LEU A 153 -3.37 -14.64 8.26
N LYS A 154 -4.10 -15.39 7.44
CA LYS A 154 -5.04 -16.41 7.93
C LYS A 154 -4.34 -17.54 8.69
N SER A 155 -3.14 -17.95 8.26
CA SER A 155 -2.34 -18.97 8.97
C SER A 155 -1.91 -18.53 10.39
N LEU A 156 -1.81 -17.22 10.61
CA LEU A 156 -1.52 -16.59 11.90
C LEU A 156 -2.79 -16.25 12.70
N ASN A 157 -3.98 -16.61 12.21
CA ASN A 157 -5.29 -16.27 12.78
C ASN A 157 -5.54 -14.76 12.92
N VAL A 158 -4.91 -13.93 12.09
CA VAL A 158 -5.12 -12.48 12.06
C VAL A 158 -6.58 -12.14 11.82
N LYS A 159 -7.11 -11.19 12.59
CA LYS A 159 -8.50 -10.70 12.52
C LYS A 159 -8.59 -9.28 12.02
N ARG A 160 -7.69 -8.42 12.50
CA ARG A 160 -7.65 -7.01 12.18
C ARG A 160 -6.35 -6.69 11.46
N ILE A 161 -6.45 -5.92 10.41
CA ILE A 161 -5.27 -5.38 9.70
C ILE A 161 -5.27 -3.86 9.78
N PHE A 162 -4.10 -3.30 9.96
CA PHE A 162 -3.84 -1.87 10.03
C PHE A 162 -2.93 -1.50 8.87
N ILE A 163 -3.32 -0.54 8.05
CA ILE A 163 -2.64 -0.22 6.79
C ILE A 163 -2.06 1.18 6.87
N CYS A 164 -0.79 1.32 6.48
CA CYS A 164 -0.08 2.58 6.27
C CYS A 164 0.89 2.45 5.09
N GLY A 165 1.53 3.54 4.67
CA GLY A 165 2.50 3.56 3.57
C GLY A 165 2.03 4.32 2.34
N LEU A 166 2.42 3.88 1.14
CA LEU A 166 2.26 4.59 -0.13
C LEU A 166 1.59 3.72 -1.22
N ALA A 167 0.90 4.31 -2.19
CA ALA A 167 0.28 5.62 -2.08
C ALA A 167 -1.15 5.42 -1.56
N LEU A 168 -1.67 6.42 -0.80
CA LEU A 168 -2.99 6.38 -0.18
C LEU A 168 -4.08 5.95 -1.15
N ASP A 169 -4.12 6.60 -2.32
CA ASP A 169 -5.19 6.51 -3.30
C ASP A 169 -4.97 5.42 -4.37
N TYR A 170 -3.89 4.63 -4.24
CA TYR A 170 -3.57 3.48 -5.10
C TYR A 170 -3.32 2.22 -4.26
N CYS A 171 -2.07 1.90 -3.95
CA CYS A 171 -1.73 0.62 -3.31
C CYS A 171 -2.32 0.47 -1.90
N CYS A 172 -2.32 1.54 -1.08
CA CYS A 172 -2.95 1.49 0.24
C CYS A 172 -4.46 1.33 0.13
N PHE A 173 -5.11 2.11 -0.75
CA PHE A 173 -6.54 2.01 -1.03
C PHE A 173 -6.94 0.60 -1.51
N ALA A 174 -6.25 0.09 -2.55
CA ALA A 174 -6.56 -1.23 -3.10
C ALA A 174 -6.35 -2.34 -2.05
N THR A 175 -5.27 -2.26 -1.26
CA THR A 175 -5.01 -3.19 -0.17
C THR A 175 -6.09 -3.13 0.90
N ALA A 176 -6.58 -1.94 1.23
CA ALA A 176 -7.65 -1.77 2.22
C ALA A 176 -8.99 -2.36 1.74
N MET A 177 -9.36 -2.07 0.49
CA MET A 177 -10.61 -2.55 -0.11
C MET A 177 -10.62 -4.08 -0.22
N ASP A 178 -9.55 -4.65 -0.77
CA ASP A 178 -9.45 -6.11 -0.91
C ASP A 178 -9.29 -6.79 0.46
N GLY A 179 -8.64 -6.14 1.43
CA GLY A 179 -8.57 -6.64 2.81
C GLY A 179 -9.94 -6.93 3.43
N VAL A 180 -10.92 -6.04 3.19
CA VAL A 180 -12.33 -6.28 3.59
C VAL A 180 -12.91 -7.47 2.84
N ASP A 181 -12.69 -7.57 1.52
CA ASP A 181 -13.22 -8.66 0.70
C ASP A 181 -12.62 -10.03 1.07
N PHE A 182 -11.38 -10.06 1.56
CA PHE A 182 -10.73 -11.25 2.12
C PHE A 182 -11.18 -11.59 3.55
N GLY A 183 -12.05 -10.76 4.16
CA GLY A 183 -12.71 -11.01 5.44
C GLY A 183 -11.99 -10.46 6.67
N PHE A 184 -11.05 -9.54 6.50
CA PHE A 184 -10.40 -8.85 7.61
C PHE A 184 -11.19 -7.61 8.05
N LYS A 185 -11.13 -7.27 9.34
CA LYS A 185 -11.51 -5.95 9.81
C LYS A 185 -10.36 -4.99 9.53
N VAL A 186 -10.61 -3.98 8.70
CA VAL A 186 -9.56 -3.10 8.17
C VAL A 186 -9.58 -1.75 8.89
N TYR A 187 -8.40 -1.38 9.36
CA TYR A 187 -8.08 -0.07 9.92
C TYR A 187 -7.08 0.64 9.00
N PHE A 188 -7.32 1.90 8.73
CA PHE A 188 -6.47 2.72 7.87
C PHE A 188 -5.83 3.86 8.69
N ILE A 189 -4.49 3.85 8.81
CA ILE A 189 -3.74 4.84 9.61
C ILE A 189 -3.48 6.05 8.72
N VAL A 190 -4.43 6.97 8.68
CA VAL A 190 -4.51 8.00 7.63
C VAL A 190 -3.38 9.01 7.67
N ASP A 191 -2.85 9.35 8.84
CA ASP A 191 -1.72 10.27 9.01
C ASP A 191 -0.35 9.62 8.73
N LEU A 192 -0.33 8.32 8.49
CA LEU A 192 0.85 7.57 8.02
C LEU A 192 0.70 7.09 6.57
N THR A 193 -0.01 7.88 5.76
CA THR A 193 -0.11 7.69 4.31
C THR A 193 0.03 9.03 3.58
N LYS A 194 0.49 8.98 2.32
CA LYS A 194 0.51 10.10 1.39
C LYS A 194 -0.05 9.64 0.05
N GLY A 195 -0.73 10.52 -0.67
CA GLY A 195 -1.37 10.19 -1.94
C GLY A 195 -0.80 10.97 -3.12
N ILE A 196 -1.15 10.55 -4.32
CA ILE A 196 -0.69 11.15 -5.59
C ILE A 196 -1.72 12.17 -6.10
N ASP A 197 -3.01 11.91 -5.88
CA ASP A 197 -4.17 12.70 -6.36
C ASP A 197 -4.19 12.89 -7.90
N ILE A 198 -3.81 11.88 -8.64
CA ILE A 198 -3.89 11.86 -10.11
C ILE A 198 -4.85 10.71 -10.52
N PRO A 199 -5.96 11.02 -11.23
CA PRO A 199 -6.48 12.36 -11.53
C PRO A 199 -6.91 13.14 -10.29
N SER A 200 -6.98 14.47 -10.42
CA SER A 200 -7.41 15.32 -9.28
C SER A 200 -8.72 14.85 -8.66
N GLY A 201 -8.77 14.76 -7.33
CA GLY A 201 -9.89 14.22 -6.56
C GLY A 201 -9.80 12.71 -6.29
N ASN A 202 -8.76 12.01 -6.77
CA ASN A 202 -8.58 10.58 -6.54
C ASN A 202 -8.48 10.24 -5.04
N ILE A 203 -7.75 11.04 -4.27
CA ILE A 203 -7.67 10.89 -2.80
C ILE A 203 -9.07 10.98 -2.18
N SER A 204 -9.85 12.01 -2.55
CA SER A 204 -11.21 12.20 -2.02
C SER A 204 -12.13 11.02 -2.34
N ASN A 205 -12.05 10.51 -3.57
CA ASN A 205 -12.83 9.34 -4.02
C ASN A 205 -12.41 8.07 -3.30
N ALA A 206 -11.11 7.86 -3.08
CA ALA A 206 -10.59 6.73 -2.34
C ALA A 206 -11.08 6.73 -0.89
N LEU A 207 -10.99 7.88 -0.20
CA LEU A 207 -11.47 8.03 1.17
C LEU A 207 -12.98 7.76 1.28
N GLU A 208 -13.77 8.31 0.37
CA GLU A 208 -15.23 8.08 0.36
C GLU A 208 -15.56 6.60 0.12
N SER A 209 -14.87 5.96 -0.81
CA SER A 209 -15.05 4.53 -1.09
C SER A 209 -14.69 3.66 0.10
N MET A 210 -13.60 3.98 0.80
CA MET A 210 -13.18 3.29 2.03
C MET A 210 -14.21 3.45 3.15
N VAL A 211 -14.77 4.67 3.34
CA VAL A 211 -15.85 4.91 4.30
C VAL A 211 -17.06 4.04 3.98
N ASN A 212 -17.49 4.04 2.71
CA ASN A 212 -18.65 3.26 2.25
C ASN A 212 -18.42 1.74 2.38
N LYS A 213 -17.17 1.28 2.30
CA LYS A 213 -16.78 -0.13 2.49
C LYS A 213 -16.74 -0.54 3.97
N GLY A 214 -16.82 0.43 4.90
CA GLY A 214 -16.78 0.19 6.34
C GLY A 214 -15.36 0.08 6.91
N ILE A 215 -14.37 0.62 6.20
CA ILE A 215 -13.00 0.74 6.70
C ILE A 215 -12.95 1.78 7.81
N ILE A 216 -12.23 1.48 8.87
CA ILE A 216 -12.13 2.30 10.08
C ILE A 216 -10.88 3.16 9.98
N PHE A 217 -11.04 4.47 10.11
CA PHE A 217 -9.90 5.38 10.09
C PHE A 217 -9.36 5.61 11.49
N VAL A 218 -8.05 5.54 11.61
CA VAL A 218 -7.28 5.80 12.83
C VAL A 218 -6.11 6.72 12.50
N MET A 219 -5.49 7.27 13.51
CA MET A 219 -4.24 8.04 13.42
C MET A 219 -3.19 7.40 14.34
N LYS A 220 -1.91 7.73 14.15
CA LYS A 220 -0.83 7.28 15.04
C LYS A 220 -1.17 7.51 16.52
N LYS A 221 -1.70 8.70 16.85
CA LYS A 221 -2.12 9.04 18.23
C LYS A 221 -3.28 8.19 18.79
N SER A 222 -3.97 7.40 17.96
CA SER A 222 -5.03 6.49 18.42
C SER A 222 -4.49 5.28 19.20
N PHE A 223 -3.19 5.07 19.18
CA PHE A 223 -2.49 3.95 19.84
C PHE A 223 -1.70 4.37 21.09
N GLU A 224 -1.82 5.63 21.52
CA GLU A 224 -1.13 6.22 22.69
C GLU A 224 -1.93 6.08 24.00
#